data_ed7f2de1e188c166837d78c884730fc7
#
_entry.id   ed7f2de1e188c166837d78c884730fc7
#
_cell.length_a   1.000
_cell.length_b   1.000
_cell.length_c   1.000
_cell.angle_alpha   90.00
_cell.angle_beta   90.00
_cell.angle_gamma   90.00
#
_symmetry.space_group_name_H-M   'P 1'
#
loop_
_entity.id
_entity.type
_entity.pdbx_description
1 polymer ?
#
loop_
_entity_poly.entity_id
_entity_poly.type
_entity_poly.pdbx_seq_one_letter_code
_entity_poly.pdbx_strand_id
1 'polypeptide(L)'
;MSAIEQVSRPYAASFVEFARNRREVLCLSADLTNSVEIDDFKKVCPDRFISCGLSEQAMMGVAGGLAREGLLPYVHTFAVFVTRRPYDQVAMSIAYPNLRVHLMGFLPGLTTPGGVTHQAIDDIALMRVLPNMTVVDCGDATDVESVLDATEDVDGPVYCRILRGRVPRLFREPLELGRARVLESGDDVCLFTSSVCTGEAMPAVAALRAKGLSIGHVHVSTLKPFTDPAVLEAVGAARRGVISLENHLVTGGLGSSLAELMAEQAIGHRLVRMGLYDTYAHGGSLSYLLEYYGLSARHVVDAVERLTGERFGIELERAAESEGAPSTEKAEAL
;
A
#
# COMPACT_ATOMS: atom_id res chain seq x y z
N MET A 1 5.55 17.23 19.67
CA MET A 1 5.70 16.84 18.25
C MET A 1 4.98 17.88 17.39
N SER A 2 5.60 18.43 16.34
CA SER A 2 4.87 19.24 15.36
C SER A 2 3.74 18.40 14.75
N ALA A 3 2.59 19.03 14.47
CA ALA A 3 1.49 18.33 13.81
C ALA A 3 1.97 17.77 12.46
N ILE A 4 1.62 16.51 12.16
CA ILE A 4 1.95 15.89 10.87
C ILE A 4 1.17 16.62 9.78
N GLU A 5 1.87 17.09 8.76
CA GLU A 5 1.27 17.74 7.59
C GLU A 5 0.25 16.81 6.93
N GLN A 6 -0.89 17.36 6.54
CA GLN A 6 -1.94 16.65 5.81
C GLN A 6 -2.03 17.23 4.40
N VAL A 7 -1.70 16.43 3.40
CA VAL A 7 -1.77 16.80 1.99
C VAL A 7 -3.11 16.37 1.41
N SER A 8 -3.79 17.30 0.75
CA SER A 8 -5.08 17.01 0.12
C SER A 8 -4.86 16.57 -1.33
N ARG A 9 -5.38 15.39 -1.68
CA ARG A 9 -5.37 14.85 -3.04
C ARG A 9 -3.96 14.85 -3.68
N PRO A 10 -2.95 14.22 -3.05
CA PRO A 10 -1.57 14.27 -3.53
C PRO A 10 -1.41 13.71 -4.94
N TYR A 11 -2.20 12.70 -5.31
CA TYR A 11 -2.14 12.06 -6.63
C TYR A 11 -2.63 12.99 -7.76
N ALA A 12 -3.69 13.77 -7.55
CA ALA A 12 -4.31 14.57 -8.60
C ALA A 12 -3.34 15.54 -9.26
N ALA A 13 -2.61 16.32 -8.46
CA ALA A 13 -1.64 17.28 -8.96
C ALA A 13 -0.42 16.61 -9.59
N SER A 14 0.10 15.55 -8.94
CA SER A 14 1.28 14.82 -9.41
C SER A 14 1.04 14.14 -10.76
N PHE A 15 -0.14 13.53 -10.97
CA PHE A 15 -0.44 12.87 -12.24
C PHE A 15 -0.60 13.87 -13.40
N VAL A 16 -1.19 15.03 -13.17
CA VAL A 16 -1.28 16.10 -14.17
C VAL A 16 0.11 16.61 -14.54
N GLU A 17 0.97 16.88 -13.56
CA GLU A 17 2.33 17.37 -13.78
C GLU A 17 3.19 16.32 -14.49
N PHE A 18 3.16 15.07 -14.03
CA PHE A 18 3.83 13.94 -14.65
C PHE A 18 3.50 13.79 -16.12
N ALA A 19 2.20 13.85 -16.49
CA ALA A 19 1.74 13.66 -17.85
C ALA A 19 1.92 14.88 -18.76
N ARG A 20 2.24 16.06 -18.21
CA ARG A 20 2.26 17.33 -18.97
C ARG A 20 3.15 17.25 -20.22
N ASN A 21 4.33 16.71 -20.09
CA ASN A 21 5.33 16.62 -21.16
C ASN A 21 5.50 15.20 -21.74
N ARG A 22 4.66 14.25 -21.31
CA ARG A 22 4.70 12.85 -21.72
C ARG A 22 3.45 12.54 -22.53
N ARG A 23 3.54 12.69 -23.86
CA ARG A 23 2.37 12.53 -24.75
C ARG A 23 1.88 11.09 -24.87
N GLU A 24 2.73 10.12 -24.61
CA GLU A 24 2.45 8.69 -24.59
C GLU A 24 1.59 8.25 -23.40
N VAL A 25 1.55 9.06 -22.34
CA VAL A 25 0.76 8.77 -21.13
C VAL A 25 -0.73 8.93 -21.41
N LEU A 26 -1.47 7.85 -21.21
CA LEU A 26 -2.93 7.80 -21.32
C LEU A 26 -3.54 7.48 -19.96
N CYS A 27 -4.67 8.11 -19.67
CA CYS A 27 -5.45 7.87 -18.46
C CYS A 27 -6.72 7.07 -18.79
N LEU A 28 -6.83 5.85 -18.25
CA LEU A 28 -8.03 5.01 -18.38
C LEU A 28 -8.79 4.99 -17.05
N SER A 29 -10.11 5.06 -17.13
CA SER A 29 -10.99 5.07 -15.96
C SER A 29 -12.17 4.12 -16.11
N ALA A 30 -12.52 3.41 -15.03
CA ALA A 30 -13.73 2.60 -14.92
C ALA A 30 -14.86 3.37 -14.23
N ASP A 31 -15.19 4.57 -14.73
CA ASP A 31 -16.27 5.45 -14.24
C ASP A 31 -16.15 5.93 -12.78
N LEU A 32 -14.92 6.00 -12.28
CA LEU A 32 -14.61 6.47 -10.91
C LEU A 32 -13.75 7.76 -10.90
N THR A 33 -13.90 8.61 -11.92
CA THR A 33 -13.01 9.75 -12.21
C THR A 33 -12.72 10.62 -10.98
N ASN A 34 -13.75 11.05 -10.25
CA ASN A 34 -13.57 11.88 -9.05
C ASN A 34 -13.04 11.06 -7.85
N SER A 35 -13.53 9.83 -7.73
CA SER A 35 -13.20 8.95 -6.62
C SER A 35 -11.76 8.44 -6.65
N VAL A 36 -11.11 8.48 -7.81
CA VAL A 36 -9.69 8.12 -7.98
C VAL A 36 -8.82 9.32 -8.38
N GLU A 37 -9.29 10.53 -8.09
CA GLU A 37 -8.54 11.80 -8.17
C GLU A 37 -7.93 12.14 -9.55
N ILE A 38 -8.60 11.73 -10.65
CA ILE A 38 -8.16 11.99 -12.03
C ILE A 38 -9.05 12.97 -12.79
N ASP A 39 -9.96 13.64 -12.10
CA ASP A 39 -10.85 14.66 -12.65
C ASP A 39 -10.09 15.88 -13.19
N ASP A 40 -8.97 16.24 -12.57
CA ASP A 40 -8.12 17.32 -13.05
C ASP A 40 -7.36 16.93 -14.32
N PHE A 41 -6.87 15.68 -14.41
CA PHE A 41 -6.29 15.16 -15.66
C PHE A 41 -7.30 15.21 -16.82
N LYS A 42 -8.53 14.77 -16.58
CA LYS A 42 -9.61 14.82 -17.60
C LYS A 42 -9.88 16.24 -18.12
N LYS A 43 -9.77 17.26 -17.26
CA LYS A 43 -9.94 18.67 -17.65
C LYS A 43 -8.75 19.18 -18.46
N VAL A 44 -7.52 18.84 -18.07
CA VAL A 44 -6.27 19.35 -18.66
C VAL A 44 -5.88 18.59 -19.95
N CYS A 45 -6.12 17.28 -19.99
CA CYS A 45 -5.73 16.39 -21.06
C CYS A 45 -6.91 15.54 -21.60
N PRO A 46 -8.02 16.14 -22.04
CA PRO A 46 -9.23 15.40 -22.43
C PRO A 46 -8.99 14.40 -23.55
N ASP A 47 -8.09 14.71 -24.51
CA ASP A 47 -7.77 13.84 -25.64
C ASP A 47 -6.96 12.59 -25.25
N ARG A 48 -6.46 12.55 -24.03
CA ARG A 48 -5.69 11.42 -23.47
C ARG A 48 -6.44 10.71 -22.32
N PHE A 49 -7.70 11.07 -22.10
CA PHE A 49 -8.57 10.45 -21.13
C PHE A 49 -9.56 9.51 -21.80
N ILE A 50 -9.57 8.24 -21.38
CA ILE A 50 -10.43 7.18 -21.93
C ILE A 50 -11.33 6.67 -20.78
N SER A 51 -12.65 6.93 -20.90
CA SER A 51 -13.64 6.31 -20.02
C SER A 51 -14.08 4.97 -20.58
N CYS A 52 -13.81 3.90 -19.85
CA CYS A 52 -14.19 2.55 -20.23
C CYS A 52 -15.54 2.09 -19.64
N GLY A 53 -16.18 2.96 -18.82
CA GLY A 53 -17.37 2.58 -18.05
C GLY A 53 -17.05 1.54 -16.97
N LEU A 54 -18.09 0.99 -16.33
CA LEU A 54 -17.95 -0.08 -15.31
C LEU A 54 -17.59 -1.43 -15.96
N SER A 55 -16.45 -1.47 -16.63
CA SER A 55 -15.99 -2.59 -17.48
C SER A 55 -14.49 -2.84 -17.30
N GLU A 56 -14.07 -3.19 -16.08
CA GLU A 56 -12.65 -3.32 -15.75
C GLU A 56 -11.94 -4.38 -16.61
N GLN A 57 -12.62 -5.45 -16.98
CA GLN A 57 -12.05 -6.48 -17.88
C GLN A 57 -11.74 -5.91 -19.28
N ALA A 58 -12.69 -5.17 -19.87
CA ALA A 58 -12.48 -4.51 -21.16
C ALA A 58 -11.37 -3.44 -21.04
N MET A 59 -11.34 -2.67 -19.95
CA MET A 59 -10.32 -1.66 -19.68
C MET A 59 -8.91 -2.25 -19.70
N MET A 60 -8.70 -3.44 -19.09
CA MET A 60 -7.39 -4.12 -19.12
C MET A 60 -7.03 -4.58 -20.54
N GLY A 61 -7.98 -5.09 -21.31
CA GLY A 61 -7.75 -5.43 -22.73
C GLY A 61 -7.35 -4.23 -23.56
N VAL A 62 -8.04 -3.09 -23.38
CA VAL A 62 -7.72 -1.81 -24.04
C VAL A 62 -6.34 -1.33 -23.63
N ALA A 63 -6.02 -1.34 -22.32
CA ALA A 63 -4.70 -0.94 -21.83
C ALA A 63 -3.57 -1.79 -22.43
N GLY A 64 -3.74 -3.12 -22.47
CA GLY A 64 -2.78 -4.02 -23.10
C GLY A 64 -2.61 -3.74 -24.60
N GLY A 65 -3.69 -3.44 -25.33
CA GLY A 65 -3.66 -3.05 -26.75
C GLY A 65 -2.89 -1.75 -26.96
N LEU A 66 -3.18 -0.72 -26.16
CA LEU A 66 -2.49 0.59 -26.24
C LEU A 66 -1.00 0.48 -25.93
N ALA A 67 -0.63 -0.34 -24.92
CA ALA A 67 0.78 -0.57 -24.60
C ALA A 67 1.55 -1.27 -25.73
N ARG A 68 0.90 -2.16 -26.50
CA ARG A 68 1.51 -2.78 -27.70
C ARG A 68 1.79 -1.79 -28.82
N GLU A 69 1.02 -0.70 -28.90
CA GLU A 69 1.23 0.40 -29.84
C GLU A 69 2.27 1.44 -29.35
N GLY A 70 2.95 1.16 -28.23
CA GLY A 70 4.01 2.01 -27.68
C GLY A 70 3.51 3.16 -26.79
N LEU A 71 2.24 3.14 -26.41
CA LEU A 71 1.68 4.10 -25.47
C LEU A 71 1.88 3.63 -24.03
N LEU A 72 1.76 4.54 -23.06
CA LEU A 72 1.93 4.26 -21.65
C LEU A 72 0.60 4.45 -20.90
N PRO A 73 -0.25 3.42 -20.81
CA PRO A 73 -1.54 3.50 -20.16
C PRO A 73 -1.42 3.42 -18.63
N TYR A 74 -2.03 4.38 -17.95
CA TYR A 74 -2.30 4.40 -16.53
C TYR A 74 -3.77 4.09 -16.29
N VAL A 75 -4.06 2.96 -15.67
CA VAL A 75 -5.40 2.44 -15.41
C VAL A 75 -5.82 2.80 -14.00
N HIS A 76 -6.96 3.48 -13.82
CA HIS A 76 -7.40 4.00 -12.55
C HIS A 76 -8.76 3.44 -12.14
N THR A 77 -8.79 2.76 -11.02
CA THR A 77 -10.02 2.33 -10.33
C THR A 77 -9.69 1.99 -8.87
N PHE A 78 -10.64 1.50 -8.09
CA PHE A 78 -10.34 1.03 -6.74
C PHE A 78 -9.47 -0.24 -6.76
N ALA A 79 -8.62 -0.38 -5.76
CA ALA A 79 -7.68 -1.51 -5.64
C ALA A 79 -8.39 -2.87 -5.78
N VAL A 80 -9.56 -3.03 -5.17
CA VAL A 80 -10.37 -4.25 -5.27
C VAL A 80 -10.87 -4.50 -6.71
N PHE A 81 -11.13 -3.46 -7.47
CA PHE A 81 -11.70 -3.58 -8.82
C PHE A 81 -10.62 -3.72 -9.90
N VAL A 82 -9.42 -3.17 -9.68
CA VAL A 82 -8.29 -3.38 -10.59
C VAL A 82 -7.68 -4.77 -10.45
N THR A 83 -7.91 -5.43 -9.33
CA THR A 83 -7.30 -6.74 -9.02
C THR A 83 -8.27 -7.91 -9.23
N ARG A 84 -9.39 -7.96 -8.50
CA ARG A 84 -10.26 -9.14 -8.50
C ARG A 84 -11.04 -9.34 -9.80
N ARG A 85 -11.71 -8.29 -10.30
CA ARG A 85 -12.62 -8.43 -11.45
C ARG A 85 -11.91 -8.78 -12.76
N PRO A 86 -10.80 -8.10 -13.13
CA PRO A 86 -10.11 -8.32 -14.40
C PRO A 86 -8.85 -9.19 -14.23
N TYR A 87 -8.75 -10.02 -13.19
CA TYR A 87 -7.52 -10.73 -12.86
C TYR A 87 -6.94 -11.52 -14.03
N ASP A 88 -7.79 -12.25 -14.76
CA ASP A 88 -7.37 -13.00 -15.95
C ASP A 88 -6.83 -12.06 -17.05
N GLN A 89 -7.51 -10.93 -17.29
CA GLN A 89 -7.05 -9.94 -18.27
C GLN A 89 -5.74 -9.27 -17.85
N VAL A 90 -5.56 -8.97 -16.56
CA VAL A 90 -4.27 -8.49 -16.05
C VAL A 90 -3.17 -9.53 -16.29
N ALA A 91 -3.45 -10.80 -15.99
CA ALA A 91 -2.50 -11.88 -16.19
C ALA A 91 -2.16 -12.10 -17.67
N MET A 92 -3.18 -12.24 -18.54
CA MET A 92 -3.00 -12.70 -19.93
C MET A 92 -2.79 -11.57 -20.92
N SER A 93 -3.42 -10.40 -20.71
CA SER A 93 -3.33 -9.29 -21.65
C SER A 93 -2.22 -8.29 -21.31
N ILE A 94 -1.69 -8.31 -20.08
CA ILE A 94 -0.72 -7.34 -19.57
C ILE A 94 0.55 -8.03 -19.06
N ALA A 95 0.45 -8.89 -18.04
CA ALA A 95 1.61 -9.46 -17.36
C ALA A 95 2.32 -10.54 -18.20
N TYR A 96 1.59 -11.45 -18.83
CA TYR A 96 2.17 -12.48 -19.67
C TYR A 96 3.01 -11.90 -20.85
N PRO A 97 2.50 -10.92 -21.63
CA PRO A 97 3.28 -10.29 -22.69
C PRO A 97 4.27 -9.22 -22.19
N ASN A 98 4.42 -9.04 -20.88
CA ASN A 98 5.30 -8.06 -20.21
C ASN A 98 5.10 -6.62 -20.72
N LEU A 99 3.86 -6.14 -20.73
CA LEU A 99 3.53 -4.81 -21.25
C LEU A 99 3.63 -3.74 -20.16
N ARG A 100 4.14 -2.57 -20.52
CA ARG A 100 4.22 -1.40 -19.65
C ARG A 100 2.84 -0.79 -19.46
N VAL A 101 2.13 -1.27 -18.45
CA VAL A 101 0.82 -0.78 -18.00
C VAL A 101 0.88 -0.52 -16.52
N HIS A 102 0.49 0.69 -16.11
CA HIS A 102 0.44 1.07 -14.69
C HIS A 102 -0.99 0.91 -14.15
N LEU A 103 -1.15 0.04 -13.16
CA LEU A 103 -2.42 -0.26 -12.50
C LEU A 103 -2.50 0.50 -11.18
N MET A 104 -3.23 1.62 -11.17
CA MET A 104 -3.34 2.52 -10.02
C MET A 104 -4.57 2.15 -9.20
N GLY A 105 -4.36 1.36 -8.14
CA GLY A 105 -5.40 0.85 -7.24
C GLY A 105 -5.64 1.76 -6.05
N PHE A 106 -6.75 2.50 -6.05
CA PHE A 106 -7.11 3.41 -4.96
C PHE A 106 -7.87 2.69 -3.84
N LEU A 107 -7.84 3.24 -2.64
CA LEU A 107 -8.50 2.70 -1.46
C LEU A 107 -8.03 1.26 -1.11
N PRO A 108 -6.72 1.04 -0.94
CA PRO A 108 -6.19 -0.28 -0.62
C PRO A 108 -6.57 -0.74 0.78
N GLY A 109 -6.81 -2.03 0.95
CA GLY A 109 -7.08 -2.67 2.24
C GLY A 109 -8.29 -2.06 2.96
N LEU A 110 -8.10 -1.67 4.20
CA LEU A 110 -9.13 -1.11 5.09
C LEU A 110 -9.33 0.41 4.93
N THR A 111 -8.68 1.06 3.97
CA THR A 111 -8.75 2.53 3.80
C THR A 111 -10.09 3.03 3.25
N THR A 112 -11.01 2.12 2.94
CA THR A 112 -12.38 2.44 2.54
C THR A 112 -13.39 2.03 3.62
N PRO A 113 -14.40 2.87 3.92
CA PRO A 113 -15.49 2.48 4.82
C PRO A 113 -16.51 1.51 4.18
N GLY A 114 -16.40 1.24 2.87
CA GLY A 114 -17.38 0.49 2.08
C GLY A 114 -17.50 -1.02 2.37
N GLY A 115 -16.70 -1.56 3.29
CA GLY A 115 -16.74 -2.97 3.68
C GLY A 115 -16.23 -3.92 2.60
N VAL A 116 -16.59 -5.19 2.74
CA VAL A 116 -16.08 -6.34 1.95
C VAL A 116 -16.02 -6.11 0.44
N THR A 117 -17.03 -5.45 -0.12
CA THR A 117 -17.14 -5.24 -1.57
C THR A 117 -16.15 -4.22 -2.12
N HIS A 118 -15.58 -3.37 -1.26
CA HIS A 118 -14.69 -2.28 -1.63
C HIS A 118 -13.29 -2.40 -1.01
N GLN A 119 -13.09 -3.33 -0.08
CA GLN A 119 -11.80 -3.53 0.61
C GLN A 119 -10.91 -4.51 -0.14
N ALA A 120 -9.78 -4.03 -0.62
CA ALA A 120 -8.76 -4.85 -1.28
C ALA A 120 -7.77 -5.39 -0.22
N ILE A 121 -8.13 -6.51 0.38
CA ILE A 121 -7.34 -7.13 1.46
C ILE A 121 -6.47 -8.30 0.97
N ASP A 122 -6.55 -8.66 -0.30
CA ASP A 122 -5.88 -9.79 -0.96
C ASP A 122 -5.11 -9.38 -2.24
N ASP A 123 -5.16 -8.12 -2.59
CA ASP A 123 -4.65 -7.55 -3.83
C ASP A 123 -3.12 -7.69 -3.98
N ILE A 124 -2.36 -7.49 -2.89
CA ILE A 124 -0.90 -7.71 -2.90
C ILE A 124 -0.59 -9.16 -3.24
N ALA A 125 -1.28 -10.12 -2.61
CA ALA A 125 -1.09 -11.54 -2.86
C ALA A 125 -1.36 -11.90 -4.33
N LEU A 126 -2.50 -11.41 -4.87
CA LEU A 126 -2.90 -11.63 -6.26
C LEU A 126 -1.88 -11.06 -7.25
N MET A 127 -1.37 -9.86 -7.00
CA MET A 127 -0.43 -9.21 -7.90
C MET A 127 1.01 -9.73 -7.74
N ARG A 128 1.42 -10.09 -6.52
CA ARG A 128 2.75 -10.68 -6.29
C ARG A 128 2.94 -12.00 -7.01
N VAL A 129 1.91 -12.83 -7.16
CA VAL A 129 2.02 -14.14 -7.80
C VAL A 129 2.19 -14.04 -9.33
N LEU A 130 1.79 -12.93 -9.95
CA LEU A 130 1.92 -12.74 -11.40
C LEU A 130 3.38 -12.53 -11.80
N PRO A 131 3.96 -13.32 -12.74
CA PRO A 131 5.26 -13.02 -13.33
C PRO A 131 5.30 -11.62 -13.93
N ASN A 132 6.46 -11.02 -13.97
CA ASN A 132 6.74 -9.67 -14.52
C ASN A 132 6.12 -8.49 -13.74
N MET A 133 5.11 -8.70 -12.90
CA MET A 133 4.44 -7.64 -12.17
C MET A 133 5.35 -7.03 -11.11
N THR A 134 5.48 -5.70 -11.11
CA THR A 134 6.03 -4.92 -10.00
C THR A 134 4.90 -4.51 -9.06
N VAL A 135 5.10 -4.56 -7.74
CA VAL A 135 4.07 -4.23 -6.74
C VAL A 135 4.59 -3.19 -5.76
N VAL A 136 3.88 -2.05 -5.70
CA VAL A 136 4.23 -0.90 -4.85
C VAL A 136 3.04 -0.57 -3.93
N ASP A 137 3.32 -0.30 -2.65
CA ASP A 137 2.34 0.08 -1.62
C ASP A 137 2.74 1.42 -0.98
N CYS A 138 2.14 2.52 -1.42
CA CYS A 138 2.46 3.86 -0.95
C CYS A 138 2.10 4.04 0.54
N GLY A 139 3.04 4.58 1.33
CA GLY A 139 2.89 4.76 2.77
C GLY A 139 2.37 6.13 3.20
N ASP A 140 2.56 7.15 2.38
CA ASP A 140 2.25 8.54 2.73
C ASP A 140 2.03 9.42 1.49
N ALA A 141 1.88 10.73 1.71
CA ALA A 141 1.71 11.70 0.62
C ALA A 141 2.95 11.81 -0.27
N THR A 142 4.16 11.72 0.29
CA THR A 142 5.42 11.80 -0.47
C THR A 142 5.57 10.61 -1.42
N ASP A 143 5.23 9.40 -0.95
CA ASP A 143 5.22 8.22 -1.82
C ASP A 143 4.20 8.37 -2.95
N VAL A 144 2.97 8.84 -2.65
CA VAL A 144 1.92 9.06 -3.66
C VAL A 144 2.34 10.09 -4.71
N GLU A 145 2.99 11.18 -4.28
CA GLU A 145 3.46 12.24 -5.18
C GLU A 145 4.62 11.79 -6.10
N SER A 146 5.44 10.85 -5.65
CA SER A 146 6.66 10.43 -6.35
C SER A 146 6.58 9.06 -7.04
N VAL A 147 5.53 8.26 -6.78
CA VAL A 147 5.44 6.89 -7.32
C VAL A 147 5.41 6.84 -8.84
N LEU A 148 4.89 7.88 -9.49
CA LEU A 148 4.82 7.95 -10.96
C LEU A 148 6.22 8.00 -11.57
N ASP A 149 7.06 8.93 -11.10
CA ASP A 149 8.44 9.05 -11.57
C ASP A 149 9.29 7.82 -11.15
N ALA A 150 9.06 7.29 -9.95
CA ALA A 150 9.78 6.11 -9.45
C ALA A 150 9.50 4.83 -10.24
N THR A 151 8.36 4.76 -10.93
CA THR A 151 7.94 3.55 -11.66
C THR A 151 7.88 3.72 -13.18
N GLU A 152 8.12 4.92 -13.70
CA GLU A 152 8.02 5.23 -15.14
C GLU A 152 8.85 4.28 -16.01
N ASP A 153 10.10 4.00 -15.60
CA ASP A 153 11.08 3.23 -16.38
C ASP A 153 11.03 1.71 -16.14
N VAL A 154 10.02 1.22 -15.40
CA VAL A 154 9.87 -0.22 -15.20
C VAL A 154 9.57 -0.92 -16.52
N ASP A 155 10.39 -1.89 -16.89
CA ASP A 155 10.18 -2.73 -18.07
C ASP A 155 9.17 -3.84 -17.75
N GLY A 156 7.89 -3.49 -17.78
CA GLY A 156 6.79 -4.39 -17.48
C GLY A 156 5.65 -3.71 -16.75
N PRO A 157 4.67 -4.51 -16.30
CA PRO A 157 3.50 -3.97 -15.60
C PRO A 157 3.82 -3.60 -14.14
N VAL A 158 3.15 -2.54 -13.69
CA VAL A 158 3.25 -2.04 -12.31
C VAL A 158 1.88 -1.99 -11.68
N TYR A 159 1.73 -2.53 -10.49
CA TYR A 159 0.57 -2.33 -9.63
C TYR A 159 0.96 -1.43 -8.45
N CYS A 160 0.27 -0.31 -8.31
CA CYS A 160 0.47 0.64 -7.21
C CYS A 160 -0.80 0.74 -6.34
N ARG A 161 -0.64 0.58 -5.04
CA ARG A 161 -1.66 0.90 -4.03
C ARG A 161 -1.56 2.38 -3.68
N ILE A 162 -2.61 3.14 -3.99
CA ILE A 162 -2.62 4.61 -3.89
C ILE A 162 -3.55 5.07 -2.76
N LEU A 163 -3.00 5.82 -1.82
CA LEU A 163 -3.76 6.55 -0.81
C LEU A 163 -4.40 7.79 -1.43
N ARG A 164 -5.58 8.17 -0.96
CA ARG A 164 -6.33 9.32 -1.49
C ARG A 164 -6.91 10.21 -0.38
N GLY A 165 -7.46 11.35 -0.80
CA GLY A 165 -8.10 12.30 0.09
C GLY A 165 -7.08 13.11 0.86
N ARG A 166 -7.18 13.14 2.17
CA ARG A 166 -6.20 13.78 3.06
C ARG A 166 -5.20 12.72 3.52
N VAL A 167 -3.98 12.82 3.03
CA VAL A 167 -2.91 11.84 3.28
C VAL A 167 -1.83 12.49 4.13
N PRO A 168 -1.37 11.86 5.23
CA PRO A 168 -0.29 12.39 6.03
C PRO A 168 1.03 12.38 5.24
N ARG A 169 1.89 13.38 5.47
CA ARG A 169 3.27 13.40 5.01
C ARG A 169 4.18 12.89 6.12
N LEU A 170 4.67 11.67 5.97
CA LEU A 170 5.56 11.02 6.92
C LEU A 170 7.02 11.12 6.48
N PHE A 171 7.26 11.12 5.18
CA PHE A 171 8.59 11.07 4.57
C PHE A 171 8.95 12.41 3.92
N ARG A 172 10.26 12.67 3.83
CA ARG A 172 10.79 13.86 3.14
C ARG A 172 11.34 13.52 1.76
N GLU A 173 11.97 12.36 1.66
CA GLU A 173 12.61 11.92 0.43
C GLU A 173 11.58 11.20 -0.47
N PRO A 174 11.64 11.37 -1.79
CA PRO A 174 10.76 10.66 -2.72
C PRO A 174 10.92 9.14 -2.62
N LEU A 175 9.90 8.42 -3.10
CA LEU A 175 9.95 6.97 -3.22
C LEU A 175 11.08 6.56 -4.18
N GLU A 176 11.89 5.62 -3.75
CA GLU A 176 12.90 4.96 -4.57
C GLU A 176 12.50 3.49 -4.73
N LEU A 177 12.21 3.08 -5.96
CA LEU A 177 11.76 1.72 -6.25
C LEU A 177 12.81 0.69 -5.82
N GLY A 178 12.37 -0.36 -5.12
CA GLY A 178 13.25 -1.42 -4.62
C GLY A 178 14.01 -1.06 -3.34
N ARG A 179 13.77 0.13 -2.76
CA ARG A 179 14.41 0.57 -1.51
C ARG A 179 13.41 0.71 -0.38
N ALA A 180 13.73 0.11 0.75
CA ALA A 180 13.00 0.30 2.00
C ALA A 180 13.53 1.51 2.76
N ARG A 181 12.67 2.17 3.55
CA ARG A 181 13.08 3.28 4.42
C ARG A 181 13.33 2.79 5.83
N VAL A 182 14.56 2.89 6.30
CA VAL A 182 14.89 2.66 7.71
C VAL A 182 14.52 3.93 8.49
N LEU A 183 13.36 3.92 9.13
CA LEU A 183 12.85 5.05 9.92
C LEU A 183 13.52 5.13 11.28
N GLU A 184 13.75 3.97 11.89
CA GLU A 184 14.47 3.82 13.15
C GLU A 184 15.39 2.59 13.07
N SER A 185 16.64 2.74 13.51
CA SER A 185 17.56 1.61 13.64
C SER A 185 17.43 0.98 15.02
N GLY A 186 17.49 -0.34 15.10
CA GLY A 186 17.43 -1.10 16.34
C GLY A 186 17.74 -2.56 16.10
N ASP A 187 18.20 -3.27 17.13
CA ASP A 187 18.72 -4.63 17.03
C ASP A 187 18.11 -5.64 18.02
N ASP A 188 17.17 -5.21 18.85
CA ASP A 188 16.37 -6.15 19.68
C ASP A 188 15.21 -6.73 18.86
N VAL A 189 14.33 -5.88 18.37
CA VAL A 189 13.17 -6.23 17.54
C VAL A 189 13.19 -5.37 16.29
N CYS A 190 12.89 -5.94 15.14
CA CYS A 190 12.67 -5.16 13.93
C CYS A 190 11.20 -5.23 13.50
N LEU A 191 10.54 -4.06 13.38
CA LEU A 191 9.19 -3.91 12.88
C LEU A 191 9.22 -3.46 11.41
N PHE A 192 8.61 -4.25 10.53
CA PHE A 192 8.41 -3.93 9.13
C PHE A 192 6.96 -3.52 8.88
N THR A 193 6.76 -2.43 8.19
CA THR A 193 5.42 -1.89 7.90
C THR A 193 5.28 -1.51 6.43
N SER A 194 4.06 -1.52 5.92
CA SER A 194 3.72 -0.94 4.62
C SER A 194 2.44 -0.09 4.72
N SER A 195 2.20 0.73 3.71
CA SER A 195 0.99 1.56 3.61
C SER A 195 0.72 2.39 4.88
N VAL A 196 -0.56 2.59 5.19
CA VAL A 196 -1.04 3.34 6.37
C VAL A 196 -0.54 2.78 7.70
N CYS A 197 -0.15 1.51 7.74
CA CYS A 197 0.36 0.87 8.95
C CYS A 197 1.68 1.48 9.44
N THR A 198 2.43 2.14 8.56
CA THR A 198 3.67 2.83 8.95
C THR A 198 3.40 3.99 9.90
N GLY A 199 2.49 4.88 9.53
CA GLY A 199 2.11 5.99 10.40
C GLY A 199 1.46 5.52 11.70
N GLU A 200 0.65 4.45 11.63
CA GLU A 200 -0.01 3.84 12.79
C GLU A 200 1.00 3.26 13.79
N ALA A 201 2.10 2.67 13.31
CA ALA A 201 3.12 2.05 14.16
C ALA A 201 4.04 3.06 14.87
N MET A 202 4.23 4.27 14.30
CA MET A 202 5.21 5.25 14.81
C MET A 202 5.05 5.60 16.29
N PRO A 203 3.84 5.84 16.84
CA PRO A 203 3.68 6.10 18.27
C PRO A 203 4.12 4.94 19.15
N ALA A 204 3.83 3.70 18.75
CA ALA A 204 4.25 2.50 19.48
C ALA A 204 5.77 2.35 19.50
N VAL A 205 6.42 2.53 18.35
CA VAL A 205 7.88 2.50 18.24
C VAL A 205 8.53 3.55 19.13
N ALA A 206 8.03 4.79 19.08
CA ALA A 206 8.55 5.88 19.92
C ALA A 206 8.41 5.57 21.42
N ALA A 207 7.26 5.04 21.85
CA ALA A 207 7.01 4.68 23.25
C ALA A 207 7.89 3.51 23.72
N LEU A 208 8.07 2.47 22.90
CA LEU A 208 8.93 1.32 23.20
C LEU A 208 10.41 1.74 23.32
N ARG A 209 10.88 2.60 22.42
CA ARG A 209 12.24 3.17 22.48
C ARG A 209 12.45 4.01 23.75
N ALA A 210 11.45 4.80 24.14
CA ALA A 210 11.48 5.57 25.39
C ALA A 210 11.57 4.67 26.64
N LYS A 211 11.15 3.41 26.55
CA LYS A 211 11.30 2.38 27.60
C LYS A 211 12.62 1.59 27.49
N GLY A 212 13.50 1.95 26.54
CA GLY A 212 14.83 1.37 26.42
C GLY A 212 14.94 0.17 25.47
N LEU A 213 13.84 -0.21 24.77
CA LEU A 213 13.92 -1.26 23.75
C LEU A 213 14.61 -0.74 22.48
N SER A 214 15.62 -1.46 21.99
CA SER A 214 16.28 -1.19 20.71
C SER A 214 15.42 -1.75 19.58
N ILE A 215 14.29 -1.10 19.29
CA ILE A 215 13.40 -1.49 18.20
C ILE A 215 13.71 -0.72 16.93
N GLY A 216 13.96 -1.45 15.83
CA GLY A 216 14.03 -0.91 14.48
C GLY A 216 12.65 -0.77 13.85
N HIS A 217 12.49 0.21 12.97
CA HIS A 217 11.26 0.40 12.18
C HIS A 217 11.63 0.63 10.73
N VAL A 218 11.17 -0.25 9.85
CA VAL A 218 11.45 -0.23 8.41
C VAL A 218 10.14 -0.15 7.65
N HIS A 219 9.98 0.89 6.85
CA HIS A 219 8.89 1.01 5.89
C HIS A 219 9.28 0.37 4.55
N VAL A 220 8.41 -0.50 4.04
CA VAL A 220 8.60 -1.21 2.77
C VAL A 220 7.50 -0.80 1.80
N SER A 221 7.84 0.01 0.80
CA SER A 221 6.92 0.39 -0.28
C SER A 221 6.98 -0.56 -1.48
N THR A 222 8.13 -1.18 -1.78
CA THR A 222 8.25 -2.14 -2.88
C THR A 222 8.09 -3.56 -2.37
N LEU A 223 6.96 -4.19 -2.69
CA LEU A 223 6.65 -5.56 -2.26
C LEU A 223 7.03 -6.62 -3.29
N LYS A 224 7.27 -6.20 -4.53
CA LYS A 224 7.86 -7.02 -5.59
C LYS A 224 8.56 -6.11 -6.62
N PRO A 225 9.86 -6.35 -6.92
CA PRO A 225 10.74 -7.35 -6.30
C PRO A 225 11.02 -7.05 -4.81
N PHE A 226 11.22 -8.09 -4.00
CA PHE A 226 11.50 -7.96 -2.56
C PHE A 226 12.99 -8.31 -2.31
N THR A 227 13.87 -7.41 -2.75
CA THR A 227 15.33 -7.70 -2.88
C THR A 227 16.23 -6.65 -2.22
N ASP A 228 15.67 -5.70 -1.46
CA ASP A 228 16.49 -4.66 -0.83
C ASP A 228 17.39 -5.25 0.26
N PRO A 229 18.74 -5.09 0.16
CA PRO A 229 19.67 -5.54 1.18
C PRO A 229 19.38 -4.97 2.57
N ALA A 230 18.86 -3.75 2.67
CA ALA A 230 18.52 -3.13 3.95
C ALA A 230 17.44 -3.93 4.72
N VAL A 231 16.51 -4.56 4.01
CA VAL A 231 15.52 -5.46 4.63
C VAL A 231 16.21 -6.69 5.21
N LEU A 232 17.10 -7.30 4.45
CA LEU A 232 17.86 -8.48 4.90
C LEU A 232 18.75 -8.16 6.11
N GLU A 233 19.45 -7.03 6.08
CA GLU A 233 20.28 -6.56 7.18
C GLU A 233 19.46 -6.33 8.45
N ALA A 234 18.31 -5.66 8.32
CA ALA A 234 17.41 -5.37 9.44
C ALA A 234 16.81 -6.65 10.04
N VAL A 235 16.43 -7.62 9.20
CA VAL A 235 15.97 -8.95 9.66
C VAL A 235 17.10 -9.67 10.40
N GLY A 236 18.31 -9.68 9.84
CA GLY A 236 19.49 -10.37 10.44
C GLY A 236 19.91 -9.76 11.78
N ALA A 237 19.76 -8.45 11.95
CA ALA A 237 20.12 -7.74 13.18
C ALA A 237 19.14 -7.98 14.34
N ALA A 238 17.91 -8.41 14.10
CA ALA A 238 16.80 -8.47 15.05
C ALA A 238 16.95 -9.65 16.04
N ARG A 239 17.75 -9.50 17.09
CA ARG A 239 18.14 -10.57 18.05
C ARG A 239 16.96 -11.26 18.73
N ARG A 240 15.85 -10.57 18.96
CA ARG A 240 14.68 -11.07 19.68
C ARG A 240 13.52 -11.43 18.76
N GLY A 241 13.58 -11.01 17.50
CA GLY A 241 12.63 -11.38 16.48
C GLY A 241 12.15 -10.23 15.61
N VAL A 242 11.30 -10.57 14.67
CA VAL A 242 10.80 -9.72 13.60
C VAL A 242 9.28 -9.61 13.70
N ILE A 243 8.73 -8.44 13.42
CA ILE A 243 7.29 -8.20 13.34
C ILE A 243 6.99 -7.58 11.98
N SER A 244 5.95 -8.06 11.29
CA SER A 244 5.35 -7.35 10.15
C SER A 244 3.99 -6.78 10.55
N LEU A 245 3.66 -5.58 10.07
CA LEU A 245 2.34 -4.99 10.20
C LEU A 245 1.88 -4.47 8.83
N GLU A 246 0.76 -5.00 8.36
CA GLU A 246 0.25 -4.75 7.01
C GLU A 246 -1.28 -4.56 6.97
N ASN A 247 -1.73 -3.64 6.13
CA ASN A 247 -3.14 -3.41 5.82
C ASN A 247 -3.61 -4.38 4.72
N HIS A 248 -3.52 -5.69 5.01
CA HIS A 248 -3.75 -6.79 4.07
C HIS A 248 -3.97 -8.09 4.87
N LEU A 249 -4.38 -9.17 4.20
CA LEU A 249 -4.30 -10.52 4.78
C LEU A 249 -2.85 -10.89 5.09
N VAL A 250 -2.62 -11.61 6.19
CA VAL A 250 -1.26 -12.13 6.52
C VAL A 250 -0.74 -13.12 5.47
N THR A 251 -1.60 -13.60 4.58
CA THR A 251 -1.25 -14.53 3.50
C THR A 251 -0.92 -13.75 2.23
N GLY A 252 0.29 -13.94 1.71
CA GLY A 252 0.73 -13.40 0.42
C GLY A 252 1.19 -11.93 0.41
N GLY A 253 1.08 -11.20 1.54
CA GLY A 253 1.52 -9.81 1.69
C GLY A 253 2.96 -9.67 2.22
N LEU A 254 3.23 -8.55 2.91
CA LEU A 254 4.55 -8.21 3.48
C LEU A 254 5.08 -9.28 4.42
N GLY A 255 4.24 -9.77 5.35
CA GLY A 255 4.66 -10.81 6.30
C GLY A 255 5.00 -12.14 5.64
N SER A 256 4.37 -12.47 4.51
CA SER A 256 4.75 -13.62 3.70
C SER A 256 6.08 -13.41 2.99
N SER A 257 6.33 -12.21 2.42
CA SER A 257 7.63 -11.87 1.80
C SER A 257 8.78 -11.97 2.79
N LEU A 258 8.58 -11.51 4.02
CA LEU A 258 9.58 -11.64 5.09
C LEU A 258 9.81 -13.11 5.47
N ALA A 259 8.74 -13.91 5.58
CA ALA A 259 8.87 -15.34 5.88
C ALA A 259 9.63 -16.09 4.78
N GLU A 260 9.34 -15.82 3.52
CA GLU A 260 10.04 -16.35 2.34
C GLU A 260 11.53 -15.96 2.40
N LEU A 261 11.84 -14.66 2.57
CA LEU A 261 13.21 -14.16 2.69
C LEU A 261 13.98 -14.85 3.84
N MET A 262 13.36 -14.91 5.03
CA MET A 262 13.99 -15.52 6.21
C MET A 262 14.29 -17.01 5.98
N ALA A 263 13.35 -17.73 5.35
CA ALA A 263 13.56 -19.16 5.03
C ALA A 263 14.67 -19.37 3.99
N GLU A 264 14.69 -18.59 2.92
CA GLU A 264 15.70 -18.66 1.86
C GLU A 264 17.11 -18.30 2.36
N GLN A 265 17.21 -17.36 3.31
CA GLN A 265 18.47 -16.93 3.90
C GLN A 265 18.85 -17.71 5.17
N ALA A 266 18.09 -18.76 5.52
CA ALA A 266 18.30 -19.58 6.72
C ALA A 266 18.35 -18.76 8.04
N ILE A 267 17.56 -17.68 8.14
CA ILE A 267 17.45 -16.84 9.33
C ILE A 267 16.38 -17.41 10.26
N GLY A 268 16.79 -17.94 11.42
CA GLY A 268 15.92 -18.63 12.38
C GLY A 268 15.23 -17.73 13.41
N HIS A 269 15.06 -16.44 13.17
CA HIS A 269 14.37 -15.53 14.09
C HIS A 269 12.86 -15.80 14.11
N ARG A 270 12.24 -15.55 15.27
CA ARG A 270 10.77 -15.61 15.37
C ARG A 270 10.14 -14.46 14.58
N LEU A 271 9.18 -14.77 13.71
CA LEU A 271 8.38 -13.79 12.98
C LEU A 271 6.96 -13.74 13.54
N VAL A 272 6.49 -12.55 13.90
CA VAL A 272 5.10 -12.27 14.24
C VAL A 272 4.50 -11.45 13.10
N ARG A 273 3.45 -11.97 12.46
CA ARG A 273 2.76 -11.27 11.38
C ARG A 273 1.49 -10.63 11.91
N MET A 274 1.34 -9.33 11.72
CA MET A 274 0.15 -8.55 12.07
C MET A 274 -0.52 -8.11 10.75
N GLY A 275 -1.74 -8.55 10.54
CA GLY A 275 -2.58 -8.33 9.39
C GLY A 275 -3.94 -9.00 9.63
N LEU A 276 -4.79 -9.07 8.62
CA LEU A 276 -6.07 -9.79 8.72
C LEU A 276 -5.84 -11.30 8.63
N TYR A 277 -6.45 -12.07 9.55
CA TYR A 277 -6.36 -13.53 9.59
C TYR A 277 -7.65 -14.14 9.05
N ASP A 278 -7.57 -14.73 7.85
CA ASP A 278 -8.64 -15.51 7.21
C ASP A 278 -10.04 -14.96 7.46
N THR A 279 -10.20 -13.66 7.28
CA THR A 279 -11.45 -12.94 7.51
C THR A 279 -11.67 -11.82 6.51
N TYR A 280 -12.92 -11.57 6.17
CA TYR A 280 -13.34 -10.34 5.52
C TYR A 280 -13.62 -9.26 6.57
N ALA A 281 -13.24 -8.02 6.28
CA ALA A 281 -13.49 -6.92 7.21
C ALA A 281 -14.84 -6.24 6.89
N HIS A 282 -15.56 -5.87 7.94
CA HIS A 282 -16.80 -5.08 7.80
C HIS A 282 -16.52 -3.61 7.49
N GLY A 283 -17.55 -2.82 7.18
CA GLY A 283 -17.44 -1.39 6.95
C GLY A 283 -17.18 -0.59 8.24
N GLY A 284 -16.42 0.49 8.14
CA GLY A 284 -16.12 1.36 9.28
C GLY A 284 -15.05 2.40 8.94
N SER A 285 -14.78 3.34 9.86
CA SER A 285 -13.65 4.26 9.70
C SER A 285 -12.32 3.49 9.80
N LEU A 286 -11.27 3.99 9.15
CA LEU A 286 -9.96 3.34 9.15
C LEU A 286 -9.43 3.12 10.58
N SER A 287 -9.50 4.14 11.45
CA SER A 287 -9.03 4.05 12.83
C SER A 287 -9.78 2.98 13.64
N TYR A 288 -11.11 2.91 13.48
CA TYR A 288 -11.92 1.87 14.10
C TYR A 288 -11.54 0.47 13.59
N LEU A 289 -11.37 0.30 12.26
CA LEU A 289 -11.02 -0.99 11.66
C LEU A 289 -9.62 -1.47 12.09
N LEU A 290 -8.63 -0.56 12.11
CA LEU A 290 -7.29 -0.88 12.60
C LEU A 290 -7.30 -1.32 14.07
N GLU A 291 -8.09 -0.65 14.89
CA GLU A 291 -8.27 -1.02 16.30
C GLU A 291 -8.97 -2.37 16.44
N TYR A 292 -10.09 -2.58 15.73
CA TYR A 292 -10.90 -3.78 15.82
C TYR A 292 -10.15 -5.04 15.35
N TYR A 293 -9.38 -4.92 14.26
CA TYR A 293 -8.62 -6.05 13.68
C TYR A 293 -7.22 -6.21 14.26
N GLY A 294 -6.86 -5.48 15.30
CA GLY A 294 -5.58 -5.68 15.99
C GLY A 294 -4.37 -5.10 15.25
N LEU A 295 -4.56 -4.03 14.48
CA LEU A 295 -3.52 -3.39 13.66
C LEU A 295 -3.12 -2.01 14.18
N SER A 296 -3.67 -1.55 15.29
CA SER A 296 -3.38 -0.23 15.88
C SER A 296 -2.06 -0.22 16.66
N ALA A 297 -1.57 0.99 16.98
CA ALA A 297 -0.33 1.20 17.73
C ALA A 297 -0.25 0.39 19.04
N ARG A 298 -1.34 0.30 19.82
CA ARG A 298 -1.34 -0.50 21.06
C ARG A 298 -1.13 -1.99 20.80
N HIS A 299 -1.66 -2.52 19.69
CA HIS A 299 -1.47 -3.91 19.34
C HIS A 299 -0.03 -4.21 18.86
N VAL A 300 0.69 -3.19 18.35
CA VAL A 300 2.13 -3.30 18.09
C VAL A 300 2.87 -3.47 19.42
N VAL A 301 2.54 -2.70 20.47
CA VAL A 301 3.10 -2.88 21.82
C VAL A 301 2.82 -4.29 22.34
N ASP A 302 1.56 -4.75 22.25
CA ASP A 302 1.17 -6.11 22.66
C ASP A 302 1.95 -7.20 21.92
N ALA A 303 2.19 -7.00 20.59
CA ALA A 303 2.95 -7.95 19.79
C ALA A 303 4.43 -8.00 20.22
N VAL A 304 5.02 -6.84 20.49
CA VAL A 304 6.40 -6.75 21.02
C VAL A 304 6.50 -7.42 22.40
N GLU A 305 5.57 -7.15 23.30
CA GLU A 305 5.55 -7.77 24.63
C GLU A 305 5.42 -9.31 24.55
N ARG A 306 4.55 -9.82 23.68
CA ARG A 306 4.43 -11.27 23.43
C ARG A 306 5.69 -11.88 22.80
N LEU A 307 6.35 -11.12 21.91
CA LEU A 307 7.57 -11.59 21.23
C LEU A 307 8.75 -11.65 22.20
N THR A 308 8.90 -10.62 23.03
CA THR A 308 10.04 -10.46 23.94
C THR A 308 9.84 -11.14 25.31
N GLY A 309 8.61 -11.38 25.71
CA GLY A 309 8.24 -11.86 27.04
C GLY A 309 8.35 -10.78 28.13
N GLU A 310 8.57 -9.53 27.76
CA GLU A 310 8.69 -8.37 28.66
C GLU A 310 7.43 -7.53 28.67
N ARG A 311 7.18 -6.81 29.78
CA ARG A 311 6.11 -5.83 29.91
C ARG A 311 6.70 -4.44 30.00
N PHE A 312 6.27 -3.53 29.12
CA PHE A 312 6.80 -2.17 29.08
C PHE A 312 5.92 -1.14 29.79
N GLY A 313 4.70 -1.52 30.17
CA GLY A 313 3.76 -0.63 30.88
C GLY A 313 3.43 0.61 30.05
N ILE A 314 3.22 0.44 28.76
CA ILE A 314 2.87 1.51 27.82
C ILE A 314 1.36 1.52 27.64
N GLU A 315 0.75 2.66 27.93
CA GLU A 315 -0.65 2.93 27.61
C GLU A 315 -0.71 3.89 26.44
N LEU A 316 -1.28 3.45 25.34
CA LEU A 316 -1.59 4.28 24.18
C LEU A 316 -3.11 4.47 24.09
N GLU A 317 -3.53 5.67 23.76
CA GLU A 317 -4.95 5.98 23.59
C GLU A 317 -5.57 5.05 22.53
N ARG A 318 -6.78 4.55 22.84
CA ARG A 318 -7.57 3.86 21.82
C ARG A 318 -8.04 4.87 20.79
N ALA A 319 -8.06 4.49 19.54
CA ALA A 319 -8.78 5.26 18.54
C ALA A 319 -10.22 5.44 19.03
N ALA A 320 -10.69 6.69 19.03
CA ALA A 320 -12.07 6.98 19.44
C ALA A 320 -13.02 6.08 18.66
N GLU A 321 -13.93 5.39 19.35
CA GLU A 321 -15.02 4.67 18.69
C GLU A 321 -15.77 5.72 17.87
N SER A 322 -15.64 5.67 16.54
CA SER A 322 -16.41 6.54 15.68
C SER A 322 -17.88 6.19 15.89
N GLU A 323 -18.66 7.13 16.35
CA GLU A 323 -20.10 7.03 16.39
C GLU A 323 -20.61 6.56 15.02
N GLY A 324 -21.07 5.30 14.96
CA GLY A 324 -21.78 4.71 13.85
C GLY A 324 -21.01 4.60 12.52
N ALA A 325 -21.13 3.47 11.86
CA ALA A 325 -20.78 3.38 10.44
C ALA A 325 -21.42 4.56 9.70
N PRO A 326 -20.69 5.28 8.81
CA PRO A 326 -21.29 6.32 7.99
C PRO A 326 -22.54 5.74 7.32
N SER A 327 -23.64 6.49 7.32
CA SER A 327 -24.87 6.06 6.63
C SER A 327 -24.50 5.63 5.21
N THR A 328 -25.16 4.61 4.68
CA THR A 328 -24.95 4.09 3.33
C THR A 328 -24.92 5.20 2.27
N GLU A 329 -25.71 6.29 2.44
CA GLU A 329 -25.69 7.47 1.58
C GLU A 329 -24.34 8.21 1.56
N LYS A 330 -23.57 8.25 2.66
CA LYS A 330 -22.23 8.84 2.69
C LYS A 330 -21.15 7.91 2.19
N ALA A 331 -21.35 6.60 2.27
CA ALA A 331 -20.42 5.61 1.74
C ALA A 331 -20.52 5.52 0.20
N GLU A 332 -21.70 5.76 -0.37
CA GLU A 332 -21.92 5.77 -1.83
C GLU A 332 -21.46 7.09 -2.50
N ALA A 333 -21.29 8.16 -1.74
CA ALA A 333 -20.75 9.45 -2.21
C ALA A 333 -19.20 9.49 -2.25
N LEU A 334 -18.57 8.40 -1.91
CA LEU A 334 -17.13 8.16 -2.04
C LEU A 334 -16.88 7.50 -3.39
#